data_42eecd5a6087cb824a8f9faeb31c290c
#
_entry.id   42eecd5a6087cb824a8f9faeb31c290c
#
_cell.length_a   1.000
_cell.length_b   1.000
_cell.length_c   1.000
_cell.angle_alpha   90.00
_cell.angle_beta   90.00
_cell.angle_gamma   90.00
#
_symmetry.space_group_name_H-M   'P 1'
#
loop_
_entity.id
_entity.type
_entity.pdbx_description
1 polymer ?
#
loop_
_entity_poly.entity_id
_entity_poly.type
_entity_poly.pdbx_seq_one_letter_code
_entity_poly.pdbx_strand_id
1 'polypeptide(L)'
;TILNSNGAHGLMISNIMGYGSQRGHKQVYNGVDFSGNLLPKVKVESIVSDETYETIIDQIIEQINTGEYGDGKIFVYDVYDAIRIRTGERGTDAL
;
A
#
# COMPACT_ATOMS: atom_id res chain seq x y z
N THR A 1 6.97 7.48 12.22
CA THR A 1 7.06 6.97 10.86
C THR A 1 6.68 8.02 9.83
N ILE A 2 7.00 7.77 8.58
CA ILE A 2 6.75 8.70 7.48
C ILE A 2 5.28 9.13 7.41
N LEU A 3 4.37 8.18 7.50
CA LEU A 3 2.95 8.44 7.35
C LEU A 3 2.41 9.31 8.48
N ASN A 4 2.77 9.00 9.71
CA ASN A 4 2.35 9.81 10.86
C ASN A 4 2.91 11.22 10.80
N SER A 5 4.17 11.35 10.40
CA SER A 5 4.83 12.66 10.31
C SER A 5 4.19 13.57 9.27
N ASN A 6 3.52 13.01 8.28
CA ASN A 6 2.92 13.76 7.17
C ASN A 6 1.40 13.82 7.24
N GLY A 7 0.81 13.54 8.39
CA GLY A 7 -0.61 13.73 8.61
C GLY A 7 -1.52 12.61 8.14
N ALA A 8 -0.97 11.45 7.84
CA ALA A 8 -1.81 10.28 7.58
C ALA A 8 -2.38 9.78 8.91
N HIS A 9 -3.70 9.67 8.99
CA HIS A 9 -4.38 9.39 10.24
C HIS A 9 -4.73 7.94 10.46
N GLY A 10 -4.42 7.06 9.53
CA GLY A 10 -4.72 5.64 9.68
C GLY A 10 -3.94 4.81 8.71
N LEU A 11 -3.61 3.61 9.14
CA LEU A 11 -2.95 2.62 8.31
C LEU A 11 -3.75 1.34 8.35
N MET A 12 -3.85 0.70 7.19
CA MET A 12 -4.38 -0.65 7.07
C MET A 12 -3.27 -1.53 6.53
N ILE A 13 -3.02 -2.64 7.22
CA ILE A 13 -1.96 -3.56 6.82
C ILE A 13 -2.59 -4.91 6.53
N SER A 14 -2.29 -5.46 5.37
CA SER A 14 -2.81 -6.75 4.95
C SER A 14 -1.68 -7.63 4.44
N ASN A 15 -1.77 -8.91 4.73
CA ASN A 15 -0.91 -9.89 4.10
C ASN A 15 -1.60 -10.39 2.83
N ILE A 16 -0.89 -10.32 1.72
CA ILE A 16 -1.41 -10.73 0.42
C ILE A 16 -0.44 -11.68 -0.26
N MET A 17 -0.93 -12.38 -1.27
CA MET A 17 -0.08 -13.16 -2.15
C MET A 17 -0.01 -12.42 -3.48
N GLY A 18 1.21 -12.05 -3.86
CA GLY A 18 1.43 -11.29 -5.08
C GLY A 18 2.19 -12.08 -6.12
N TYR A 19 1.94 -11.76 -7.38
CA TYR A 19 2.76 -12.27 -8.46
C TYR A 19 4.06 -11.49 -8.53
N GLY A 20 5.18 -12.20 -8.54
CA GLY A 20 6.48 -11.60 -8.67
C GLY A 20 7.27 -12.21 -9.81
N SER A 21 8.45 -11.69 -10.08
CA SER A 21 9.33 -12.17 -11.13
C SER A 21 10.47 -13.04 -10.61
N GLN A 22 10.37 -13.56 -9.39
CA GLN A 22 11.37 -14.48 -8.86
C GLN A 22 11.32 -15.83 -9.57
N ARG A 23 12.49 -16.32 -9.93
CA ARG A 23 12.60 -17.59 -10.63
C ARG A 23 12.76 -18.74 -9.64
N GLY A 24 12.35 -19.94 -10.06
CA GLY A 24 12.65 -21.16 -9.34
C GLY A 24 11.66 -21.54 -8.27
N HIS A 25 10.67 -20.74 -8.01
CA HIS A 25 9.62 -21.09 -7.06
C HIS A 25 8.41 -21.66 -7.78
N LYS A 26 7.98 -22.81 -7.36
CA LYS A 26 6.76 -23.43 -7.88
C LYS A 26 5.79 -23.59 -6.72
N GLN A 27 4.67 -22.94 -6.80
CA GLN A 27 3.67 -22.95 -5.74
C GLN A 27 2.31 -23.29 -6.31
N VAL A 28 1.53 -24.01 -5.51
CA VAL A 28 0.14 -24.34 -5.84
C VAL A 28 -0.73 -23.69 -4.78
N TYR A 29 -1.69 -22.91 -5.21
CA TYR A 29 -2.64 -22.25 -4.33
C TYR A 29 -4.05 -22.54 -4.82
N ASN A 30 -4.88 -23.13 -3.95
CA ASN A 30 -6.24 -23.55 -4.30
C ASN A 30 -6.26 -24.45 -5.54
N GLY A 31 -5.27 -25.31 -5.70
CA GLY A 31 -5.20 -26.23 -6.84
C GLY A 31 -4.71 -25.61 -8.13
N VAL A 32 -4.36 -24.34 -8.13
CA VAL A 32 -3.81 -23.65 -9.30
C VAL A 32 -2.31 -23.54 -9.16
N ASP A 33 -1.58 -23.94 -10.19
CA ASP A 33 -0.14 -23.86 -10.22
C ASP A 33 0.30 -22.46 -10.69
N PHE A 34 0.92 -21.71 -9.77
CA PHE A 34 1.44 -20.39 -10.06
C PHE A 34 2.97 -20.41 -10.20
N SER A 35 3.48 -21.29 -11.01
CA SER A 35 4.91 -21.55 -11.19
C SER A 35 5.81 -20.34 -10.97
N GLY A 36 6.47 -20.33 -9.81
CA GLY A 36 7.53 -19.39 -9.50
C GLY A 36 7.12 -17.97 -9.18
N ASN A 37 5.83 -17.64 -9.20
CA ASN A 37 5.43 -16.24 -9.22
C ASN A 37 4.57 -15.80 -8.05
N LEU A 38 4.06 -16.72 -7.24
CA LEU A 38 3.18 -16.36 -6.13
C LEU A 38 3.99 -16.22 -4.84
N LEU A 39 4.09 -15.00 -4.36
CA LEU A 39 4.93 -14.66 -3.21
C LEU A 39 4.10 -13.95 -2.15
N PRO A 40 4.40 -14.19 -0.86
CA PRO A 40 3.78 -13.40 0.21
C PRO A 40 4.26 -11.96 0.15
N LYS A 41 3.35 -11.03 0.29
CA LYS A 41 3.59 -9.60 0.27
C LYS A 41 2.80 -8.93 1.39
N VAL A 42 3.24 -7.77 1.78
CA VAL A 42 2.50 -6.92 2.71
C VAL A 42 1.94 -5.73 1.95
N LYS A 43 0.65 -5.51 2.10
CA LYS A 43 -0.03 -4.35 1.52
C LYS A 43 -0.29 -3.35 2.63
N VAL A 44 0.14 -2.11 2.40
CA VAL A 44 -0.10 -1.01 3.33
C VAL A 44 -0.97 0.00 2.62
N GLU A 45 -2.08 0.37 3.24
CA GLU A 45 -3.00 1.35 2.69
C GLU A 45 -3.16 2.51 3.66
N SER A 46 -3.27 3.69 3.13
CA SER A 46 -3.59 4.88 3.92
C SER A 46 -4.37 5.85 3.05
N ILE A 47 -5.30 6.56 3.66
CA ILE A 47 -6.04 7.61 2.99
C ILE A 47 -5.50 8.93 3.50
N VAL A 48 -5.09 9.79 2.57
CA VAL A 48 -4.42 11.05 2.89
C VAL A 48 -5.04 12.17 2.07
N SER A 49 -4.79 13.40 2.47
CA SER A 49 -5.25 14.55 1.69
C SER A 49 -4.42 14.73 0.43
N ASP A 50 -4.99 15.37 -0.58
CA ASP A 50 -4.29 15.66 -1.83
C ASP A 50 -3.02 16.47 -1.62
N GLU A 51 -2.98 17.27 -0.56
CA GLU A 51 -1.85 18.16 -0.30
C GLU A 51 -0.61 17.41 0.20
N THR A 52 -0.79 16.24 0.76
CA THR A 52 0.31 15.54 1.44
C THR A 52 0.81 14.29 0.73
N TYR A 53 0.06 13.74 -0.20
CA TYR A 53 0.42 12.44 -0.75
C TYR A 53 1.73 12.47 -1.55
N GLU A 54 2.00 13.53 -2.28
CA GLU A 54 3.25 13.65 -3.05
C GLU A 54 4.47 13.64 -2.13
N THR A 55 4.39 14.37 -1.03
CA THR A 55 5.46 14.42 -0.04
C THR A 55 5.69 13.05 0.58
N ILE A 56 4.61 12.34 0.87
CA ILE A 56 4.69 10.99 1.44
C ILE A 56 5.38 10.04 0.46
N ILE A 57 4.98 10.07 -0.81
CA ILE A 57 5.59 9.23 -1.85
C ILE A 57 7.09 9.52 -1.96
N ASP A 58 7.47 10.78 -2.03
CA ASP A 58 8.87 11.17 -2.17
C ASP A 58 9.70 10.66 -1.00
N GLN A 59 9.18 10.75 0.22
CA GLN A 59 9.88 10.27 1.40
C GLN A 59 10.00 8.75 1.43
N ILE A 60 8.96 8.04 1.00
CA ILE A 60 9.00 6.59 0.93
C ILE A 60 10.08 6.14 -0.06
N ILE A 61 10.10 6.74 -1.24
CA ILE A 61 11.10 6.40 -2.24
C ILE A 61 12.50 6.66 -1.71
N GLU A 62 12.72 7.81 -1.09
CA GLU A 62 14.03 8.18 -0.57
C GLU A 62 14.53 7.22 0.50
N GLN A 63 13.65 6.79 1.41
CA GLN A 63 14.05 6.01 2.58
C GLN A 63 14.04 4.50 2.36
N ILE A 64 13.25 4.01 1.42
CA ILE A 64 13.02 2.57 1.26
C ILE A 64 13.68 2.03 -0.01
N ASN A 65 13.90 2.87 -1.00
CA ASN A 65 14.48 2.45 -2.28
C ASN A 65 15.90 1.90 -2.07
N THR A 66 16.08 0.64 -2.42
CA THR A 66 17.39 -0.02 -2.40
C THR A 66 17.97 -0.19 -3.81
N GLY A 67 17.16 0.08 -4.82
CA GLY A 67 17.54 -0.19 -6.20
C GLY A 67 17.42 -1.65 -6.61
N GLU A 68 16.95 -2.50 -5.71
CA GLU A 68 16.84 -3.94 -5.92
C GLU A 68 15.41 -4.35 -6.23
N TYR A 69 15.25 -5.54 -6.80
CA TYR A 69 13.93 -6.14 -6.94
C TYR A 69 13.34 -6.40 -5.56
N GLY A 70 12.05 -6.18 -5.43
CA GLY A 70 11.35 -6.42 -4.18
C GLY A 70 11.13 -5.20 -3.32
N ASP A 71 11.61 -4.02 -3.75
CA ASP A 71 11.31 -2.77 -3.05
C ASP A 71 9.80 -2.48 -3.00
N GLY A 72 9.07 -2.94 -4.01
CA GLY A 72 7.63 -2.80 -4.06
C GLY A 72 7.16 -1.73 -5.02
N LYS A 73 5.89 -1.47 -4.96
CA LYS A 73 5.23 -0.47 -5.80
C LYS A 73 4.23 0.32 -4.98
N ILE A 74 3.98 1.53 -5.43
CA ILE A 74 2.96 2.39 -4.84
C ILE A 74 1.89 2.64 -5.90
N PHE A 75 0.63 2.39 -5.55
CA PHE A 75 -0.50 2.71 -6.39
C PHE A 75 -1.31 3.80 -5.71
N VAL A 76 -1.71 4.79 -6.47
CA VAL A 76 -2.49 5.92 -5.95
C VAL A 76 -3.88 5.88 -6.58
N TYR A 77 -4.88 5.90 -5.73
CA TYR A 77 -6.28 5.90 -6.16
C TYR A 77 -6.99 7.12 -5.64
N ASP A 78 -7.89 7.66 -6.43
CA ASP A 78 -8.80 8.69 -5.95
C ASP A 78 -9.84 8.06 -5.03
N VAL A 79 -9.99 8.65 -3.86
CA VAL A 79 -11.06 8.29 -2.95
C VAL A 79 -12.19 9.28 -3.17
N TYR A 80 -13.30 8.81 -3.71
CA TYR A 80 -14.40 9.68 -4.08
C TYR A 80 -15.00 10.39 -2.87
N ASP A 81 -15.13 9.70 -1.75
CA ASP A 81 -15.66 10.26 -0.53
C ASP A 81 -15.15 9.48 0.68
N ALA A 82 -15.12 10.11 1.82
CA ALA A 82 -14.84 9.48 3.10
C ALA A 82 -15.90 9.95 4.08
N ILE A 83 -16.41 9.03 4.88
CA ILE A 83 -17.47 9.32 5.83
C ILE A 83 -17.11 8.70 7.15
N ARG A 84 -17.06 9.50 8.20
CA ARG A 84 -16.84 8.99 9.55
C ARG A 84 -18.16 8.52 10.12
N ILE A 85 -18.27 7.25 10.40
CA ILE A 85 -19.54 6.67 10.84
C ILE A 85 -20.03 7.29 12.14
N ARG A 86 -19.13 7.53 13.09
CA ARG A 86 -19.50 8.06 14.41
C ARG A 86 -20.12 9.45 14.34
N THR A 87 -19.63 10.30 13.45
CA THR A 87 -20.02 11.72 13.42
C THR A 87 -20.81 12.11 12.18
N GLY A 88 -20.74 11.31 11.12
CA GLY A 88 -21.30 11.68 9.82
C GLY A 88 -20.49 12.70 9.04
N GLU A 89 -19.32 13.11 9.56
CA GLU A 89 -18.45 14.02 8.84
C GLU A 89 -17.97 13.40 7.54
N ARG A 90 -17.75 14.24 6.54
CA ARG A 90 -17.40 13.79 5.18
C ARG A 90 -16.17 14.51 4.68
N GLY A 91 -15.55 13.93 3.63
CA GLY A 91 -14.40 14.51 2.99
C GLY A 91 -13.19 14.55 3.91
N THR A 92 -12.41 15.60 3.84
CA THR A 92 -11.21 15.77 4.63
C THR A 92 -11.49 15.73 6.13
N ASP A 93 -12.64 16.20 6.55
CA ASP A 93 -13.04 16.19 7.97
C ASP A 93 -13.26 14.78 8.50
N ALA A 94 -13.44 13.81 7.63
CA ALA A 94 -13.63 12.42 8.02
C ALA A 94 -12.30 11.67 8.22
N LEU A 95 -11.21 12.27 7.84
CA LEU A 95 -9.89 11.63 7.92
C LEU A 95 -9.24 11.69 9.30
#